data_b6ae7612dc6ba1eb2c34afb8c827f63c
#
_entry.id   b6ae7612dc6ba1eb2c34afb8c827f63c
#
_cell.length_a   1.000
_cell.length_b   1.000
_cell.length_c   1.000
_cell.angle_alpha   90.00
_cell.angle_beta   90.00
_cell.angle_gamma   90.00
#
_symmetry.space_group_name_H-M   'P 1'
#
loop_
_entity.id
_entity.type
_entity.pdbx_description
1 polymer ?
#
loop_
_entity_poly.entity_id
_entity_poly.type
_entity_poly.pdbx_seq_one_letter_code
_entity_poly.pdbx_strand_id
1 'polypeptide(L)'
;MTQQATERFQYLIQQLELTDDVYMSFFERGELSRMTVHKKKRVWQFDITLEHILPYQMYQLTRLRMVEKFAHIAQVSLSIEARVPQVTEQLIHDYWLAVIEAIDDMSPPLRGQLAKQIPIWTGIKIVANIEQDIQLMQLKSKYATRITETFKSFGFPNMPIDFQLVDPSEEMIAMQEAFYEERRQEEERLSQQALEDFQRREKEKAANPTAAVQGRPFQL
;
A
#
# COMPACT_ATOMS: atom_id res chain seq x y z
N MET A 1 16.51 14.69 -16.00
CA MET A 1 16.96 13.80 -14.88
C MET A 1 18.25 14.37 -14.34
N THR A 2 18.32 14.69 -13.07
CA THR A 2 19.59 15.07 -12.44
C THR A 2 20.23 13.77 -11.92
N GLN A 3 21.42 13.44 -12.37
CA GLN A 3 22.21 12.28 -11.94
C GLN A 3 22.21 12.12 -10.42
N GLN A 4 22.28 13.22 -9.70
CA GLN A 4 22.26 13.27 -8.25
C GLN A 4 20.93 12.74 -7.60
N ALA A 5 19.76 12.92 -8.25
CA ALA A 5 18.47 12.42 -7.74
C ALA A 5 18.40 10.90 -7.85
N THR A 6 18.91 10.34 -8.94
CA THR A 6 19.01 8.89 -9.16
C THR A 6 19.99 8.25 -8.17
N GLU A 7 21.17 8.85 -7.97
CA GLU A 7 22.17 8.34 -7.03
C GLU A 7 21.63 8.31 -5.58
N ARG A 8 20.93 9.36 -5.15
CA ARG A 8 20.29 9.42 -3.84
C ARG A 8 19.19 8.36 -3.68
N PHE A 9 18.44 8.12 -4.74
CA PHE A 9 17.41 7.09 -4.74
C PHE A 9 18.03 5.70 -4.63
N GLN A 10 19.05 5.37 -5.42
CA GLN A 10 19.75 4.10 -5.36
C GLN A 10 20.37 3.86 -3.96
N TYR A 11 20.94 4.89 -3.36
CA TYR A 11 21.41 4.82 -1.99
C TYR A 11 20.27 4.52 -1.00
N LEU A 12 19.10 5.15 -1.16
CA LEU A 12 17.92 4.85 -0.34
C LEU A 12 17.50 3.39 -0.47
N ILE A 13 17.38 2.86 -1.71
CA ILE A 13 16.99 1.47 -1.97
C ILE A 13 17.97 0.48 -1.32
N GLN A 14 19.27 0.76 -1.39
CA GLN A 14 20.30 -0.03 -0.68
C GLN A 14 20.08 0.00 0.83
N GLN A 15 19.82 1.17 1.40
CA GLN A 15 19.55 1.30 2.85
C GLN A 15 18.28 0.58 3.30
N LEU A 16 17.31 0.38 2.40
CA LEU A 16 16.08 -0.36 2.65
C LEU A 16 16.22 -1.87 2.39
N GLU A 17 17.41 -2.34 1.98
CA GLU A 17 17.65 -3.75 1.65
C GLU A 17 16.71 -4.30 0.57
N LEU A 18 16.37 -3.47 -0.43
CA LEU A 18 15.52 -3.81 -1.58
C LEU A 18 16.40 -4.04 -2.83
N THR A 19 17.50 -4.76 -2.66
CA THR A 19 18.54 -4.93 -3.71
C THR A 19 18.49 -6.26 -4.45
N ASP A 20 17.55 -7.14 -4.09
CA ASP A 20 17.35 -8.38 -4.83
C ASP A 20 16.90 -8.10 -6.27
N ASP A 21 17.39 -8.89 -7.23
CA ASP A 21 17.14 -8.69 -8.66
C ASP A 21 15.65 -8.55 -9.01
N VAL A 22 14.79 -9.30 -8.30
CA VAL A 22 13.32 -9.22 -8.46
C VAL A 22 12.79 -7.83 -8.12
N TYR A 23 13.35 -7.18 -7.09
CA TYR A 23 12.92 -5.86 -6.64
C TYR A 23 13.55 -4.74 -7.46
N MET A 24 14.81 -4.91 -7.85
CA MET A 24 15.56 -3.89 -8.59
C MET A 24 14.91 -3.50 -9.91
N SER A 25 14.23 -4.44 -10.59
CA SER A 25 13.52 -4.14 -11.84
C SER A 25 12.46 -3.03 -11.68
N PHE A 26 11.84 -2.90 -10.49
CA PHE A 26 10.86 -1.85 -10.21
C PHE A 26 11.50 -0.50 -9.88
N PHE A 27 12.77 -0.50 -9.44
CA PHE A 27 13.46 0.69 -8.93
C PHE A 27 14.59 1.17 -9.83
N GLU A 28 14.93 0.47 -10.91
CA GLU A 28 16.10 0.72 -11.76
C GLU A 28 16.15 2.17 -12.28
N ARG A 29 14.99 2.71 -12.68
CA ARG A 29 14.85 4.08 -13.21
C ARG A 29 14.19 5.04 -12.23
N GLY A 30 14.25 4.72 -10.93
CA GLY A 30 13.68 5.53 -9.89
C GLY A 30 14.51 6.76 -9.55
N GLU A 31 13.85 7.78 -9.00
CA GLU A 31 14.45 9.01 -8.51
C GLU A 31 13.84 9.42 -7.18
N LEU A 32 14.67 9.89 -6.26
CA LEU A 32 14.21 10.62 -5.09
C LEU A 32 14.05 12.10 -5.48
N SER A 33 12.82 12.47 -5.86
CA SER A 33 12.51 13.81 -6.37
C SER A 33 12.61 14.87 -5.29
N ARG A 34 12.16 14.51 -4.08
CA ARG A 34 12.22 15.40 -2.93
C ARG A 34 12.19 14.63 -1.63
N MET A 35 12.88 15.17 -0.62
CA MET A 35 12.75 14.76 0.77
C MET A 35 12.44 15.98 1.62
N THR A 36 11.31 15.95 2.33
CA THR A 36 10.87 17.05 3.19
C THR A 36 10.85 16.61 4.65
N VAL A 37 11.52 17.37 5.52
CA VAL A 37 11.59 17.11 6.95
C VAL A 37 10.70 18.09 7.71
N HIS A 38 9.58 17.63 8.22
CA HIS A 38 8.68 18.41 9.07
C HIS A 38 9.10 18.27 10.55
N LYS A 39 10.08 19.07 10.98
CA LYS A 39 10.67 18.97 12.34
C LYS A 39 9.62 19.01 13.46
N LYS A 40 8.66 19.95 13.39
CA LYS A 40 7.61 20.11 14.43
C LYS A 40 6.69 18.89 14.53
N LYS A 41 6.37 18.26 13.40
CA LYS A 41 5.49 17.07 13.34
C LYS A 41 6.26 15.77 13.46
N ARG A 42 7.60 15.80 13.42
CA ARG A 42 8.47 14.63 13.34
C ARG A 42 8.08 13.69 12.18
N VAL A 43 7.78 14.28 11.01
CA VAL A 43 7.41 13.54 9.80
C VAL A 43 8.48 13.77 8.74
N TRP A 44 8.94 12.70 8.14
CA TRP A 44 9.80 12.72 6.95
C TRP A 44 8.96 12.27 5.76
N GLN A 45 8.82 13.16 4.79
CA GLN A 45 8.11 12.89 3.55
C GLN A 45 9.13 12.61 2.45
N PHE A 46 8.95 11.49 1.76
CA PHE A 46 9.72 11.08 0.61
C PHE A 46 8.83 11.11 -0.63
N ASP A 47 9.19 11.95 -1.59
CA ASP A 47 8.54 12.02 -2.89
C ASP A 47 9.44 11.28 -3.91
N ILE A 48 8.98 10.15 -4.40
CA ILE A 48 9.73 9.25 -5.29
C ILE A 48 9.06 9.23 -6.66
N THR A 49 9.86 9.35 -7.71
CA THR A 49 9.37 9.17 -9.08
C THR A 49 9.89 7.84 -9.62
N LEU A 50 8.97 6.99 -10.09
CA LEU A 50 9.25 5.70 -10.70
C LEU A 50 8.84 5.69 -12.16
N GLU A 51 9.20 4.67 -12.91
CA GLU A 51 8.76 4.53 -14.30
C GLU A 51 7.29 4.09 -14.37
N HIS A 52 6.91 3.11 -13.55
CA HIS A 52 5.57 2.54 -13.52
C HIS A 52 4.98 2.59 -12.10
N ILE A 53 3.68 2.36 -11.98
CA ILE A 53 3.02 2.14 -10.70
C ILE A 53 3.56 0.84 -10.10
N LEU A 54 3.94 0.87 -8.82
CA LEU A 54 4.38 -0.35 -8.15
C LEU A 54 3.23 -1.36 -8.01
N PRO A 55 3.48 -2.66 -8.11
CA PRO A 55 2.56 -3.65 -7.55
C PRO A 55 2.32 -3.36 -6.06
N TYR A 56 1.09 -3.56 -5.59
CA TYR A 56 0.72 -3.18 -4.21
C TYR A 56 1.61 -3.83 -3.15
N GLN A 57 1.98 -5.09 -3.35
CA GLN A 57 2.89 -5.81 -2.44
C GLN A 57 4.26 -5.13 -2.36
N MET A 58 4.78 -4.64 -3.46
CA MET A 58 6.05 -3.91 -3.50
C MET A 58 5.95 -2.55 -2.81
N TYR A 59 4.83 -1.85 -2.99
CA TYR A 59 4.54 -0.63 -2.25
C TYR A 59 4.51 -0.89 -0.74
N GLN A 60 3.79 -1.92 -0.29
CA GLN A 60 3.73 -2.30 1.12
C GLN A 60 5.10 -2.64 1.69
N LEU A 61 5.89 -3.45 0.98
CA LEU A 61 7.24 -3.81 1.40
C LEU A 61 8.14 -2.57 1.51
N THR A 62 8.11 -1.70 0.52
CA THR A 62 8.89 -0.45 0.52
C THR A 62 8.52 0.42 1.72
N ARG A 63 7.21 0.61 1.94
CA ARG A 63 6.71 1.38 3.09
C ARG A 63 7.11 0.75 4.42
N LEU A 64 7.00 -0.57 4.55
CA LEU A 64 7.40 -1.29 5.76
C LEU A 64 8.88 -1.08 6.06
N ARG A 65 9.76 -1.30 5.08
CA ARG A 65 11.20 -1.11 5.23
C ARG A 65 11.58 0.33 5.58
N MET A 66 10.88 1.31 4.99
CA MET A 66 11.07 2.72 5.35
C MET A 66 10.67 2.99 6.80
N VAL A 67 9.53 2.45 7.25
CA VAL A 67 9.09 2.60 8.64
C VAL A 67 10.09 1.95 9.58
N GLU A 68 10.51 0.71 9.35
CA GLU A 68 11.51 0.00 10.16
C GLU A 68 12.82 0.81 10.28
N LYS A 69 13.29 1.36 9.15
CA LYS A 69 14.56 2.11 9.12
C LYS A 69 14.50 3.43 9.86
N PHE A 70 13.37 4.15 9.75
CA PHE A 70 13.25 5.54 10.23
C PHE A 70 12.33 5.73 11.44
N ALA A 71 11.62 4.70 11.92
CA ALA A 71 10.66 4.81 13.04
C ALA A 71 11.26 5.41 14.32
N HIS A 72 12.54 5.16 14.58
CA HIS A 72 13.23 5.71 15.74
C HIS A 72 13.51 7.23 15.64
N ILE A 73 13.41 7.82 14.43
CA ILE A 73 13.68 9.24 14.16
C ILE A 73 12.39 9.99 13.94
N ALA A 74 11.52 9.49 13.04
CA ALA A 74 10.34 10.19 12.56
C ALA A 74 9.28 9.23 12.00
N GLN A 75 8.05 9.72 11.92
CA GLN A 75 7.01 9.08 11.12
C GLN A 75 7.33 9.27 9.63
N VAL A 76 7.16 8.21 8.85
CA VAL A 76 7.44 8.24 7.40
C VAL A 76 6.15 8.45 6.61
N SER A 77 6.21 9.36 5.66
CA SER A 77 5.21 9.54 4.61
C SER A 77 5.87 9.29 3.26
N LEU A 78 5.28 8.43 2.45
CA LEU A 78 5.74 8.08 1.12
C LEU A 78 4.73 8.52 0.08
N SER A 79 5.19 9.28 -0.92
CA SER A 79 4.42 9.66 -2.10
C SER A 79 5.17 9.18 -3.34
N ILE A 80 4.45 8.53 -4.24
CA ILE A 80 5.00 8.00 -5.48
C ILE A 80 4.37 8.72 -6.66
N GLU A 81 5.17 9.01 -7.67
CA GLU A 81 4.73 9.50 -8.97
C GLU A 81 5.23 8.52 -10.05
N ALA A 82 4.34 8.04 -10.91
CA ALA A 82 4.73 7.21 -12.04
C ALA A 82 4.80 8.04 -13.32
N ARG A 83 5.93 7.92 -14.06
CA ARG A 83 6.13 8.64 -15.35
C ARG A 83 5.25 8.07 -16.45
N VAL A 84 5.09 6.75 -16.46
CA VAL A 84 4.29 6.00 -17.44
C VAL A 84 3.27 5.15 -16.67
N PRO A 85 2.22 5.77 -16.12
CA PRO A 85 1.24 5.04 -15.32
C PRO A 85 0.39 4.14 -16.23
N GLN A 86 0.62 2.84 -16.16
CA GLN A 86 -0.25 1.84 -16.76
C GLN A 86 -1.25 1.39 -15.71
N VAL A 87 -2.50 1.80 -15.86
CA VAL A 87 -3.58 1.45 -14.94
C VAL A 87 -4.29 0.21 -15.44
N THR A 88 -4.36 -0.80 -14.60
CA THR A 88 -5.16 -2.00 -14.82
C THR A 88 -6.24 -2.10 -13.75
N GLU A 89 -7.31 -2.81 -14.03
CA GLU A 89 -8.37 -3.08 -13.07
C GLU A 89 -7.80 -3.78 -11.82
N GLN A 90 -6.93 -4.75 -12.01
CA GLN A 90 -6.26 -5.46 -10.92
C GLN A 90 -5.48 -4.53 -10.00
N LEU A 91 -4.71 -3.57 -10.54
CA LEU A 91 -4.00 -2.60 -9.72
C LEU A 91 -4.96 -1.72 -8.89
N ILE A 92 -6.09 -1.32 -9.47
CA ILE A 92 -7.10 -0.56 -8.73
C ILE A 92 -7.67 -1.39 -7.59
N HIS A 93 -8.00 -2.65 -7.83
CA HIS A 93 -8.49 -3.56 -6.79
C HIS A 93 -7.47 -3.76 -5.67
N ASP A 94 -6.21 -3.99 -6.04
CA ASP A 94 -5.13 -4.21 -5.07
C ASP A 94 -4.92 -3.00 -4.13
N TYR A 95 -5.05 -1.80 -4.69
CA TYR A 95 -4.87 -0.55 -3.94
C TYR A 95 -6.15 -0.03 -3.26
N TRP A 96 -7.33 -0.52 -3.65
CA TRP A 96 -8.61 0.07 -3.22
C TRP A 96 -8.74 0.17 -1.71
N LEU A 97 -8.49 -0.92 -1.00
CA LEU A 97 -8.60 -0.95 0.46
C LEU A 97 -7.63 0.04 1.11
N ALA A 98 -6.38 0.08 0.66
CA ALA A 98 -5.39 1.00 1.19
C ALA A 98 -5.75 2.48 0.94
N VAL A 99 -6.36 2.77 -0.21
CA VAL A 99 -6.87 4.12 -0.51
C VAL A 99 -7.99 4.52 0.44
N ILE A 100 -8.93 3.62 0.70
CA ILE A 100 -10.04 3.89 1.62
C ILE A 100 -9.55 4.03 3.07
N GLU A 101 -8.60 3.21 3.50
CA GLU A 101 -8.01 3.28 4.84
C GLU A 101 -7.16 4.54 5.07
N ALA A 102 -6.53 5.07 4.04
CA ALA A 102 -5.72 6.28 4.13
C ALA A 102 -6.55 7.56 4.35
N ILE A 103 -7.88 7.50 4.30
CA ILE A 103 -8.77 8.65 4.52
C ILE A 103 -9.23 8.68 5.99
N ASP A 104 -8.49 9.38 6.84
CA ASP A 104 -8.66 9.36 8.30
C ASP A 104 -10.05 9.78 8.80
N ASP A 105 -10.69 10.78 8.17
CA ASP A 105 -11.97 11.34 8.61
C ASP A 105 -13.20 10.66 8.00
N MET A 106 -13.03 9.53 7.33
CA MET A 106 -14.14 8.71 6.85
C MET A 106 -14.76 7.93 7.99
N SER A 107 -16.10 8.04 8.12
CA SER A 107 -16.82 7.31 9.18
C SER A 107 -16.67 5.79 9.02
N PRO A 108 -16.57 5.03 10.13
CA PRO A 108 -16.40 3.57 10.06
C PRO A 108 -17.47 2.84 9.23
N PRO A 109 -18.78 3.18 9.31
CA PRO A 109 -19.79 2.54 8.47
C PRO A 109 -19.56 2.77 6.98
N LEU A 110 -19.22 4.00 6.58
CA LEU A 110 -18.97 4.36 5.19
C LEU A 110 -17.71 3.69 4.67
N ARG A 111 -16.65 3.67 5.48
CA ARG A 111 -15.39 2.96 5.18
C ARG A 111 -15.64 1.46 4.99
N GLY A 112 -16.39 0.83 5.90
CA GLY A 112 -16.73 -0.59 5.81
C GLY A 112 -17.55 -0.93 4.57
N GLN A 113 -18.43 -0.03 4.13
CA GLN A 113 -19.19 -0.21 2.91
C GLN A 113 -18.30 -0.10 1.66
N LEU A 114 -17.46 0.94 1.57
CA LEU A 114 -16.54 1.10 0.44
C LEU A 114 -15.48 -0.01 0.39
N ALA A 115 -15.01 -0.47 1.53
CA ALA A 115 -14.07 -1.58 1.60
C ALA A 115 -14.67 -2.88 1.03
N LYS A 116 -15.99 -3.02 1.06
CA LYS A 116 -16.71 -4.16 0.47
C LYS A 116 -16.97 -4.03 -1.03
N GLN A 117 -16.84 -2.84 -1.61
CA GLN A 117 -17.09 -2.64 -3.02
C GLN A 117 -15.90 -3.10 -3.87
N ILE A 118 -16.23 -3.63 -5.04
CA ILE A 118 -15.27 -3.89 -6.09
C ILE A 118 -15.38 -2.72 -7.09
N PRO A 119 -14.40 -1.81 -7.12
CA PRO A 119 -14.43 -0.69 -8.04
C PRO A 119 -14.22 -1.17 -9.47
N ILE A 120 -14.97 -0.61 -10.42
CA ILE A 120 -14.88 -0.94 -11.85
C ILE A 120 -14.02 0.12 -12.54
N TRP A 121 -13.01 -0.32 -13.29
CA TRP A 121 -12.21 0.55 -14.13
C TRP A 121 -12.77 0.65 -15.55
N THR A 122 -13.17 1.84 -15.97
CA THR A 122 -13.73 2.07 -17.32
C THR A 122 -12.68 2.49 -18.35
N GLY A 123 -11.40 2.55 -17.99
CA GLY A 123 -10.32 3.11 -18.83
C GLY A 123 -10.14 4.63 -18.66
N ILE A 124 -11.12 5.33 -18.07
CA ILE A 124 -11.11 6.78 -17.89
C ILE A 124 -11.37 7.16 -16.43
N LYS A 125 -12.31 6.48 -15.78
CA LYS A 125 -12.74 6.73 -14.40
C LYS A 125 -12.94 5.44 -13.63
N ILE A 126 -12.89 5.56 -12.32
CA ILE A 126 -13.29 4.50 -11.39
C ILE A 126 -14.78 4.65 -11.11
N VAL A 127 -15.53 3.57 -11.15
CA VAL A 127 -16.95 3.54 -10.77
C VAL A 127 -17.10 2.64 -9.55
N ALA A 128 -17.74 3.18 -8.50
CA ALA A 128 -18.09 2.41 -7.31
C ALA A 128 -19.59 2.46 -7.06
N ASN A 129 -20.19 1.30 -6.82
CA ASN A 129 -21.63 1.15 -6.64
C ASN A 129 -22.01 1.38 -5.18
N ILE A 130 -23.08 2.12 -4.93
CA ILE A 130 -23.56 2.47 -3.59
C ILE A 130 -25.04 2.14 -3.50
N GLU A 131 -25.43 1.54 -2.39
CA GLU A 131 -26.81 1.06 -2.17
C GLU A 131 -27.72 2.11 -1.53
N GLN A 132 -27.13 3.15 -0.90
CA GLN A 132 -27.89 4.14 -0.13
C GLN A 132 -27.67 5.56 -0.66
N ASP A 133 -28.75 6.25 -0.97
CA ASP A 133 -28.72 7.61 -1.54
C ASP A 133 -28.05 8.65 -0.64
N ILE A 134 -28.27 8.59 0.67
CA ILE A 134 -27.62 9.49 1.64
C ILE A 134 -26.10 9.35 1.60
N GLN A 135 -25.61 8.13 1.50
CA GLN A 135 -24.17 7.83 1.42
C GLN A 135 -23.61 8.28 0.07
N LEU A 136 -24.34 8.10 -1.01
CA LEU A 136 -23.96 8.57 -2.33
C LEU A 136 -23.69 10.08 -2.36
N MET A 137 -24.59 10.88 -1.78
CA MET A 137 -24.41 12.33 -1.71
C MET A 137 -23.16 12.71 -0.91
N GLN A 138 -22.94 12.06 0.22
CA GLN A 138 -21.77 12.29 1.06
C GLN A 138 -20.46 11.90 0.34
N LEU A 139 -20.45 10.77 -0.34
CA LEU A 139 -19.30 10.30 -1.11
C LEU A 139 -18.95 11.26 -2.25
N LYS A 140 -19.94 11.67 -3.04
CA LYS A 140 -19.71 12.60 -4.16
C LYS A 140 -19.21 13.97 -3.69
N SER A 141 -19.77 14.52 -2.62
CA SER A 141 -19.46 15.88 -2.19
C SER A 141 -18.15 15.98 -1.40
N LYS A 142 -17.80 14.97 -0.59
CA LYS A 142 -16.70 15.05 0.37
C LYS A 142 -15.52 14.17 0.01
N TYR A 143 -15.76 12.97 -0.50
CA TYR A 143 -14.71 11.96 -0.58
C TYR A 143 -14.21 11.66 -1.99
N ALA A 144 -14.97 11.96 -3.05
CA ALA A 144 -14.56 11.66 -4.42
C ALA A 144 -13.18 12.25 -4.77
N THR A 145 -12.98 13.53 -4.52
CA THR A 145 -11.70 14.21 -4.77
C THR A 145 -10.57 13.62 -3.90
N ARG A 146 -10.85 13.31 -2.64
CA ARG A 146 -9.85 12.77 -1.72
C ARG A 146 -9.39 11.37 -2.11
N ILE A 147 -10.31 10.52 -2.55
CA ILE A 147 -9.99 9.19 -3.07
C ILE A 147 -9.09 9.32 -4.30
N THR A 148 -9.45 10.23 -5.24
CA THR A 148 -8.62 10.51 -6.42
C THR A 148 -7.21 11.00 -6.04
N GLU A 149 -7.10 11.93 -5.09
CA GLU A 149 -5.81 12.44 -4.59
C GLU A 149 -4.99 11.35 -3.87
N THR A 150 -5.66 10.47 -3.14
CA THR A 150 -5.01 9.33 -2.49
C THR A 150 -4.45 8.35 -3.52
N PHE A 151 -5.21 7.97 -4.54
CA PHE A 151 -4.68 7.18 -5.66
C PHE A 151 -3.47 7.85 -6.30
N LYS A 152 -3.54 9.16 -6.51
CA LYS A 152 -2.42 9.93 -7.07
C LYS A 152 -1.16 9.83 -6.20
N SER A 153 -1.30 9.81 -4.89
CA SER A 153 -0.15 9.66 -3.98
C SER A 153 0.53 8.29 -4.06
N PHE A 154 -0.15 7.29 -4.61
CA PHE A 154 0.40 5.96 -4.90
C PHE A 154 0.99 5.82 -6.30
N GLY A 155 1.00 6.88 -7.10
CA GLY A 155 1.56 6.89 -8.45
C GLY A 155 0.55 6.74 -9.58
N PHE A 156 -0.74 6.66 -9.26
CA PHE A 156 -1.78 6.63 -10.28
C PHE A 156 -1.95 8.01 -10.95
N PRO A 157 -2.40 8.06 -12.21
CA PRO A 157 -2.76 9.31 -12.85
C PRO A 157 -4.00 9.93 -12.18
N ASN A 158 -4.37 11.13 -12.61
CA ASN A 158 -5.60 11.74 -12.15
C ASN A 158 -6.82 10.98 -12.69
N MET A 159 -7.36 10.07 -11.88
CA MET A 159 -8.51 9.23 -12.21
C MET A 159 -9.71 9.72 -11.41
N PRO A 160 -10.71 10.34 -12.03
CA PRO A 160 -11.94 10.69 -11.32
C PRO A 160 -12.67 9.45 -10.85
N ILE A 161 -13.28 9.53 -9.67
CA ILE A 161 -14.19 8.50 -9.18
C ILE A 161 -15.62 8.95 -9.31
N ASP A 162 -16.49 8.06 -9.77
CA ASP A 162 -17.92 8.23 -9.87
C ASP A 162 -18.63 7.20 -8.98
N PHE A 163 -19.53 7.68 -8.14
CA PHE A 163 -20.37 6.82 -7.30
C PHE A 163 -21.74 6.73 -7.91
N GLN A 164 -22.24 5.52 -8.10
CA GLN A 164 -23.54 5.24 -8.71
C GLN A 164 -24.44 4.53 -7.72
N LEU A 165 -25.70 4.99 -7.64
CA LEU A 165 -26.72 4.28 -6.88
C LEU A 165 -27.16 3.06 -7.71
N VAL A 166 -27.05 1.90 -7.12
CA VAL A 166 -27.46 0.64 -7.77
C VAL A 166 -28.24 -0.17 -6.76
N ASP A 167 -29.38 -0.66 -7.18
CA ASP A 167 -30.06 -1.71 -6.43
C ASP A 167 -29.20 -2.98 -6.52
N PRO A 168 -28.86 -3.60 -5.38
CA PRO A 168 -28.03 -4.80 -5.38
C PRO A 168 -28.74 -5.91 -6.17
N SER A 169 -28.23 -6.21 -7.36
CA SER A 169 -28.69 -7.37 -8.10
C SER A 169 -28.17 -8.66 -7.44
N GLU A 170 -28.93 -9.76 -7.57
CA GLU A 170 -28.50 -11.06 -7.05
C GLU A 170 -27.13 -11.47 -7.59
N GLU A 171 -26.81 -11.11 -8.84
CA GLU A 171 -25.51 -11.36 -9.46
C GLU A 171 -24.39 -10.55 -8.82
N MET A 172 -24.62 -9.29 -8.47
CA MET A 172 -23.66 -8.45 -7.76
C MET A 172 -23.39 -8.95 -6.35
N ILE A 173 -24.44 -9.39 -5.64
CA ILE A 173 -24.32 -9.99 -4.31
C ILE A 173 -23.47 -11.26 -4.39
N ALA A 174 -23.77 -12.16 -5.34
CA ALA A 174 -23.03 -13.39 -5.53
C ALA A 174 -21.55 -13.14 -5.91
N MET A 175 -21.27 -12.16 -6.75
CA MET A 175 -19.91 -11.77 -7.13
C MET A 175 -19.13 -11.20 -5.93
N GLN A 176 -19.76 -10.38 -5.13
CA GLN A 176 -19.18 -9.86 -3.90
C GLN A 176 -18.87 -10.99 -2.90
N GLU A 177 -19.82 -11.89 -2.68
CA GLU A 177 -19.62 -13.03 -1.77
C GLU A 177 -18.46 -13.92 -2.23
N ALA A 178 -18.38 -14.23 -3.52
CA ALA A 178 -17.28 -15.02 -4.08
C ALA A 178 -15.91 -14.33 -3.88
N PHE A 179 -15.82 -13.03 -4.13
CA PHE A 179 -14.59 -12.25 -3.92
C PHE A 179 -14.14 -12.23 -2.44
N TYR A 180 -15.10 -12.10 -1.51
CA TYR A 180 -14.78 -12.13 -0.07
C TYR A 180 -14.33 -13.50 0.38
N GLU A 181 -14.95 -14.55 -0.14
CA GLU A 181 -14.57 -15.91 0.18
C GLU A 181 -13.15 -16.21 -0.29
N GLU A 182 -12.79 -15.81 -1.50
CA GLU A 182 -11.44 -15.95 -2.03
C GLU A 182 -10.40 -15.20 -1.18
N ARG A 183 -10.69 -13.94 -0.82
CA ARG A 183 -9.81 -13.17 0.07
C ARG A 183 -9.65 -13.80 1.44
N ARG A 184 -10.74 -14.27 2.04
CA ARG A 184 -10.71 -14.95 3.33
C ARG A 184 -9.85 -16.22 3.28
N GLN A 185 -9.99 -17.02 2.24
CA GLN A 185 -9.17 -18.21 2.03
C GLN A 185 -7.68 -17.87 1.89
N GLU A 186 -7.36 -16.80 1.18
CA GLU A 186 -5.98 -16.34 1.03
C GLU A 186 -5.40 -15.82 2.36
N GLU A 187 -6.16 -15.06 3.14
CA GLU A 187 -5.75 -14.61 4.48
C GLU A 187 -5.55 -15.78 5.44
N GLU A 188 -6.45 -16.78 5.42
CA GLU A 188 -6.32 -18.00 6.22
C GLU A 188 -5.08 -18.79 5.81
N ARG A 189 -4.80 -18.92 4.52
CA ARG A 189 -3.62 -19.58 3.99
C ARG A 189 -2.33 -18.89 4.44
N LEU A 190 -2.27 -17.57 4.32
CA LEU A 190 -1.11 -16.78 4.77
C LEU A 190 -0.92 -16.87 6.28
N SER A 191 -2.01 -16.84 7.04
CA SER A 191 -1.98 -17.00 8.50
C SER A 191 -1.45 -18.36 8.92
N GLN A 192 -1.89 -19.42 8.24
CA GLN A 192 -1.40 -20.80 8.48
C GLN A 192 0.09 -20.92 8.15
N GLN A 193 0.53 -20.39 7.00
CA GLN A 193 1.95 -20.38 6.63
C GLN A 193 2.81 -19.64 7.67
N ALA A 194 2.34 -18.48 8.12
CA ALA A 194 3.04 -17.72 9.15
C ALA A 194 3.16 -18.49 10.48
N LEU A 195 2.10 -19.19 10.87
CA LEU A 195 2.08 -20.04 12.07
C LEU A 195 3.03 -21.23 11.94
N GLU A 196 3.04 -21.89 10.80
CA GLU A 196 3.96 -23.01 10.52
C GLU A 196 5.42 -22.57 10.53
N ASP A 197 5.72 -21.43 9.92
CA ASP A 197 7.07 -20.84 9.92
C ASP A 197 7.52 -20.43 11.33
N PHE A 198 6.61 -19.87 12.12
CA PHE A 198 6.87 -19.58 13.52
C PHE A 198 7.19 -20.84 14.32
N GLN A 199 6.36 -21.88 14.20
CA GLN A 199 6.58 -23.16 14.89
C GLN A 199 7.88 -23.83 14.45
N ARG A 200 8.24 -23.76 13.16
CA ARG A 200 9.49 -24.28 12.65
C ARG A 200 10.68 -23.57 13.28
N ARG A 201 10.67 -22.23 13.32
CA ARG A 201 11.74 -21.43 13.96
C ARG A 201 11.87 -21.70 15.45
N GLU A 202 10.77 -21.89 16.16
CA GLU A 202 10.81 -22.26 17.59
C GLU A 202 11.41 -23.66 17.80
N LYS A 203 11.07 -24.65 16.96
CA LYS A 203 11.69 -25.98 16.99
C LYS A 203 13.18 -25.95 16.66
N GLU A 204 13.60 -25.14 15.69
CA GLU A 204 15.01 -24.95 15.35
C GLU A 204 15.80 -24.31 16.50
N LYS A 205 15.23 -23.29 17.17
CA LYS A 205 15.81 -22.68 18.37
C LYS A 205 15.90 -23.67 19.53
N ALA A 206 14.89 -24.49 19.75
CA ALA A 206 14.87 -25.51 20.78
C ALA A 206 15.87 -26.64 20.50
N ALA A 207 16.10 -26.97 19.23
CA ALA A 207 17.06 -27.99 18.81
C ALA A 207 18.54 -27.52 18.88
N ASN A 208 18.78 -26.20 18.84
CA ASN A 208 20.11 -25.58 18.91
C ASN A 208 20.23 -24.52 20.04
N PRO A 209 20.16 -24.92 21.33
CA PRO A 209 20.21 -23.96 22.45
C PRO A 209 21.60 -23.29 22.64
N THR A 210 22.62 -23.72 21.92
CA THR A 210 24.02 -23.27 22.14
C THR A 210 24.40 -22.00 21.37
N ALA A 211 23.56 -21.52 20.45
CA ALA A 211 23.86 -20.32 19.66
C ALA A 211 23.47 -18.99 20.35
N ALA A 212 22.73 -19.04 21.45
CA ALA A 212 22.17 -17.84 22.12
C ALA A 212 23.05 -17.27 23.25
N VAL A 213 24.22 -17.87 23.57
CA VAL A 213 25.09 -17.42 24.67
C VAL A 213 26.49 -17.14 24.16
N GLN A 214 26.67 -16.16 23.31
CA GLN A 214 27.94 -15.44 23.14
C GLN A 214 27.70 -13.93 23.12
N GLY A 215 27.11 -13.45 24.22
CA GLY A 215 27.17 -12.04 24.59
C GLY A 215 28.62 -11.79 25.11
N ARG A 216 29.41 -10.99 24.39
CA ARG A 216 30.69 -10.50 24.84
C ARG A 216 30.51 -9.74 26.16
N PRO A 217 31.31 -10.00 27.21
CA PRO A 217 31.29 -9.16 28.39
C PRO A 217 31.87 -7.78 28.04
N PHE A 218 31.16 -6.74 28.39
CA PHE A 218 31.64 -5.36 28.42
C PHE A 218 32.81 -5.33 29.45
N GLN A 219 34.01 -5.05 29.00
CA GLN A 219 35.12 -4.63 29.89
C GLN A 219 34.99 -3.11 30.09
N LEU A 220 35.00 -2.72 31.37
CA LEU A 220 35.07 -1.35 31.87
C LEU A 220 36.40 -0.68 31.48
#